data_66839e2467d8b0dfe0b527ea5a6c7273
#
_entry.id   66839e2467d8b0dfe0b527ea5a6c7273
#
_cell.length_a   1.000
_cell.length_b   1.000
_cell.length_c   1.000
_cell.angle_alpha   90.00
_cell.angle_beta   90.00
_cell.angle_gamma   90.00
#
_symmetry.space_group_name_H-M   'P 1'
#
loop_
_entity.id
_entity.type
_entity.pdbx_description
1 polymer ?
#
loop_
_entity_poly.entity_id
_entity_poly.type
_entity_poly.pdbx_seq_one_letter_code
_entity_poly.pdbx_strand_id
1 'polypeptide(L)'
;MDSDTGKPKKKTKQKQNGNAVNVRWIATISITSFLLSVLMSYTSKRALESVGNIIAFVILLVFISIGILFDIIGVASTVATEKRFHSMAARRVNGAKQAIWIVRNAEKVGSFCNDVVGDISGIISGATSAVIITRLTQDGTDVRSVILSLVITGCVSSLTIGGKAIGKTFAISHSEDIVFLTGRV
;
A
#
# COMPACT_ATOMS: atom_id res chain seq x y z
N MET A 1 -5.98 -63.99 13.85
CA MET A 1 -7.11 -63.83 12.90
C MET A 1 -7.95 -62.67 13.43
N ASP A 2 -7.49 -61.46 13.18
CA ASP A 2 -8.18 -60.23 13.62
C ASP A 2 -8.27 -59.29 12.41
N SER A 3 -9.49 -59.11 11.98
CA SER A 3 -9.86 -58.30 10.84
C SER A 3 -9.97 -56.82 11.24
N ASP A 4 -8.96 -56.06 10.89
CA ASP A 4 -8.96 -54.60 11.02
C ASP A 4 -9.88 -54.00 9.93
N THR A 5 -11.08 -53.58 10.34
CA THR A 5 -12.05 -52.86 9.49
C THR A 5 -11.69 -51.39 9.46
N GLY A 6 -10.84 -50.97 8.50
CA GLY A 6 -10.51 -49.60 8.21
C GLY A 6 -11.75 -48.79 7.80
N LYS A 7 -12.23 -47.89 8.70
CA LYS A 7 -13.25 -46.90 8.40
C LYS A 7 -12.71 -45.90 7.36
N PRO A 8 -13.45 -45.60 6.28
CA PRO A 8 -13.03 -44.65 5.28
C PRO A 8 -13.05 -43.23 5.91
N LYS A 9 -11.89 -42.56 5.92
CA LYS A 9 -11.78 -41.12 6.27
C LYS A 9 -12.67 -40.31 5.31
N LYS A 10 -13.74 -39.74 5.84
CA LYS A 10 -14.55 -38.72 5.15
C LYS A 10 -13.65 -37.58 4.70
N LYS A 11 -13.34 -37.51 3.41
CA LYS A 11 -12.76 -36.32 2.78
C LYS A 11 -13.79 -35.20 2.94
N THR A 12 -13.53 -34.28 3.86
CA THR A 12 -14.26 -33.02 3.96
C THR A 12 -14.06 -32.29 2.64
N LYS A 13 -15.06 -32.31 1.78
CA LYS A 13 -15.11 -31.44 0.60
C LYS A 13 -15.11 -30.00 1.10
N GLN A 14 -13.96 -29.39 1.13
CA GLN A 14 -13.81 -27.94 1.23
C GLN A 14 -14.59 -27.36 0.05
N LYS A 15 -15.76 -26.83 0.35
CA LYS A 15 -16.59 -26.10 -0.60
C LYS A 15 -15.77 -24.87 -1.00
N GLN A 16 -15.06 -24.96 -2.11
CA GLN A 16 -14.60 -23.80 -2.86
C GLN A 16 -15.87 -23.06 -3.29
N ASN A 17 -16.33 -22.14 -2.44
CA ASN A 17 -17.22 -21.09 -2.89
C ASN A 17 -16.39 -20.30 -3.91
N GLY A 18 -16.64 -20.58 -5.20
CA GLY A 18 -16.13 -19.76 -6.28
C GLY A 18 -16.47 -18.32 -5.94
N ASN A 19 -15.45 -17.49 -5.76
CA ASN A 19 -15.58 -16.07 -5.55
C ASN A 19 -16.40 -15.51 -6.71
N ALA A 20 -17.70 -15.33 -6.50
CA ALA A 20 -18.48 -14.49 -7.38
C ALA A 20 -17.83 -13.12 -7.31
N VAL A 21 -17.19 -12.72 -8.40
CA VAL A 21 -16.52 -11.45 -8.56
C VAL A 21 -17.51 -10.37 -8.11
N ASN A 22 -17.21 -9.69 -7.02
CA ASN A 22 -18.11 -8.69 -6.46
C ASN A 22 -18.01 -7.41 -7.29
N VAL A 23 -18.74 -7.39 -8.43
CA VAL A 23 -18.71 -6.29 -9.40
C VAL A 23 -18.94 -4.93 -8.74
N ARG A 24 -19.80 -4.88 -7.72
CA ARG A 24 -20.03 -3.65 -6.94
C ARG A 24 -18.77 -3.19 -6.21
N TRP A 25 -18.02 -4.13 -5.62
CA TRP A 25 -16.76 -3.82 -4.94
C TRP A 25 -15.71 -3.29 -5.93
N ILE A 26 -15.56 -3.95 -7.08
CA ILE A 26 -14.64 -3.52 -8.13
C ILE A 26 -15.02 -2.12 -8.65
N ALA A 27 -16.29 -1.89 -8.95
CA ALA A 27 -16.75 -0.58 -9.41
C ALA A 27 -16.49 0.51 -8.35
N THR A 28 -16.78 0.23 -7.08
CA THR A 28 -16.54 1.18 -5.99
C THR A 28 -15.06 1.52 -5.86
N ILE A 29 -14.19 0.51 -5.86
CA ILE A 29 -12.73 0.73 -5.71
C ILE A 29 -12.17 1.50 -6.91
N SER A 30 -12.65 1.20 -8.14
CA SER A 30 -12.21 1.89 -9.36
C SER A 30 -12.63 3.37 -9.36
N ILE A 31 -13.87 3.67 -8.98
CA ILE A 31 -14.35 5.06 -8.89
C ILE A 31 -13.59 5.82 -7.79
N THR A 32 -13.40 5.20 -6.62
CA THR A 32 -12.66 5.82 -5.51
C THR A 32 -11.20 6.08 -5.91
N SER A 33 -10.55 5.12 -6.57
CA SER A 33 -9.17 5.27 -7.05
C SER A 33 -9.06 6.39 -8.08
N PHE A 34 -10.02 6.48 -9.00
CA PHE A 34 -10.05 7.55 -10.00
C PHE A 34 -10.17 8.93 -9.34
N LEU A 35 -11.13 9.12 -8.44
CA LEU A 35 -11.32 10.40 -7.75
C LEU A 35 -10.11 10.78 -6.92
N LEU A 36 -9.56 9.83 -6.17
CA LEU A 36 -8.37 10.05 -5.34
C LEU A 36 -7.15 10.39 -6.20
N SER A 37 -6.96 9.67 -7.31
CA SER A 37 -5.86 9.93 -8.26
C SER A 37 -5.95 11.34 -8.86
N VAL A 38 -7.14 11.77 -9.29
CA VAL A 38 -7.36 13.12 -9.82
C VAL A 38 -7.04 14.18 -8.76
N LEU A 39 -7.55 14.00 -7.53
CA LEU A 39 -7.32 14.94 -6.44
C LEU A 39 -5.84 15.06 -6.08
N MET A 40 -5.17 13.92 -5.89
CA MET A 40 -3.73 13.91 -5.55
C MET A 40 -2.87 14.45 -6.70
N SER A 41 -3.19 14.10 -7.96
CA SER A 41 -2.48 14.63 -9.14
C SER A 41 -2.66 16.13 -9.28
N TYR A 42 -3.86 16.64 -9.05
CA TYR A 42 -4.12 18.08 -9.07
C TYR A 42 -3.31 18.82 -8.00
N THR A 43 -3.33 18.30 -6.77
CA THR A 43 -2.57 18.86 -5.63
C THR A 43 -1.07 18.84 -5.91
N SER A 44 -0.54 17.73 -6.44
CA SER A 44 0.87 17.61 -6.81
C SER A 44 1.27 18.60 -7.90
N LYS A 45 0.48 18.74 -8.96
CA LYS A 45 0.76 19.71 -10.04
C LYS A 45 0.78 21.13 -9.52
N ARG A 46 -0.22 21.53 -8.73
CA ARG A 46 -0.26 22.86 -8.12
C ARG A 46 0.93 23.14 -7.21
N ALA A 47 1.32 22.15 -6.40
CA ALA A 47 2.48 22.27 -5.54
C ALA A 47 3.79 22.43 -6.35
N LEU A 48 3.89 21.81 -7.53
CA LEU A 48 5.07 21.89 -8.38
C LEU A 48 5.16 23.15 -9.22
N GLU A 49 4.04 23.79 -9.57
CA GLU A 49 4.02 24.97 -10.46
C GLU A 49 4.83 26.14 -9.92
N SER A 50 4.83 26.35 -8.60
CA SER A 50 5.37 27.56 -7.95
C SER A 50 6.69 27.34 -7.21
N VAL A 51 7.29 26.13 -7.29
CA VAL A 51 8.45 25.77 -6.47
C VAL A 51 9.69 25.45 -7.29
N GLY A 52 10.86 25.73 -6.69
CA GLY A 52 12.15 25.35 -7.27
C GLY A 52 12.42 23.85 -7.16
N ASN A 53 13.49 23.41 -7.84
CA ASN A 53 13.83 21.98 -7.95
C ASN A 53 14.04 21.29 -6.59
N ILE A 54 14.62 21.98 -5.59
CA ILE A 54 14.86 21.41 -4.26
C ILE A 54 13.53 21.04 -3.59
N ILE A 55 12.56 21.96 -3.63
CA ILE A 55 11.23 21.73 -3.03
C ILE A 55 10.48 20.65 -3.81
N ALA A 56 10.65 20.58 -5.13
CA ALA A 56 10.07 19.50 -5.94
C ALA A 56 10.60 18.12 -5.52
N PHE A 57 11.90 18.00 -5.19
CA PHE A 57 12.46 16.76 -4.62
C PHE A 57 11.87 16.43 -3.24
N VAL A 58 11.65 17.41 -2.37
CA VAL A 58 11.00 17.18 -1.08
C VAL A 58 9.56 16.67 -1.28
N ILE A 59 8.80 17.28 -2.19
CA ILE A 59 7.44 16.83 -2.53
C ILE A 59 7.47 15.38 -3.04
N LEU A 60 8.41 15.04 -3.91
CA LEU A 60 8.62 13.68 -4.40
C LEU A 60 8.83 12.69 -3.25
N LEU A 61 9.74 13.01 -2.31
CA LEU A 61 10.01 12.17 -1.15
C LEU A 61 8.79 12.00 -0.24
N VAL A 62 7.99 13.05 -0.08
CA VAL A 62 6.73 12.98 0.69
C VAL A 62 5.76 12.00 0.06
N PHE A 63 5.55 12.04 -1.26
CA PHE A 63 4.66 11.08 -1.94
C PHE A 63 5.17 9.64 -1.85
N ILE A 64 6.48 9.42 -2.01
CA ILE A 64 7.10 8.11 -1.82
C ILE A 64 6.86 7.62 -0.39
N SER A 65 7.06 8.47 0.62
CA SER A 65 6.86 8.12 2.04
C SER A 65 5.41 7.77 2.35
N ILE A 66 4.45 8.52 1.80
CA ILE A 66 3.02 8.21 1.93
C ILE A 66 2.74 6.82 1.36
N GLY A 67 3.22 6.53 0.14
CA GLY A 67 3.05 5.22 -0.48
C GLY A 67 3.61 4.08 0.37
N ILE A 68 4.82 4.24 0.93
CA ILE A 68 5.45 3.25 1.81
C ILE A 68 4.65 3.06 3.11
N LEU A 69 4.19 4.14 3.74
CA LEU A 69 3.43 4.07 4.99
C LEU A 69 2.10 3.32 4.81
N PHE A 70 1.37 3.60 3.74
CA PHE A 70 0.14 2.89 3.45
C PHE A 70 0.39 1.41 3.08
N ASP A 71 1.48 1.11 2.37
CA ASP A 71 1.89 -0.26 2.07
C ASP A 71 2.19 -1.05 3.37
N ILE A 72 2.85 -0.42 4.35
CA ILE A 72 3.10 -0.99 5.69
C ILE A 72 1.79 -1.31 6.40
N ILE A 73 0.83 -0.39 6.42
CA ILE A 73 -0.48 -0.58 7.06
C ILE A 73 -1.25 -1.72 6.36
N GLY A 74 -1.25 -1.73 5.03
CA GLY A 74 -1.91 -2.75 4.24
C GLY A 74 -1.37 -4.15 4.53
N VAL A 75 -0.04 -4.31 4.51
CA VAL A 75 0.61 -5.60 4.82
C VAL A 75 0.38 -5.99 6.29
N ALA A 76 0.52 -5.06 7.23
CA ALA A 76 0.29 -5.33 8.64
C ALA A 76 -1.14 -5.83 8.90
N SER A 77 -2.14 -5.26 8.23
CA SER A 77 -3.54 -5.67 8.38
C SER A 77 -3.80 -7.12 7.95
N THR A 78 -3.06 -7.62 6.96
CA THR A 78 -3.21 -8.98 6.43
C THR A 78 -2.47 -10.04 7.26
N VAL A 79 -1.44 -9.64 8.01
CA VAL A 79 -0.59 -10.55 8.81
C VAL A 79 -1.02 -10.59 10.28
N ALA A 80 -1.59 -9.51 10.81
CA ALA A 80 -1.98 -9.40 12.21
C ALA A 80 -3.07 -10.42 12.61
N THR A 81 -3.01 -10.88 13.86
CA THR A 81 -3.96 -11.85 14.41
C THR A 81 -4.96 -11.21 15.37
N GLU A 82 -6.23 -11.64 15.32
CA GLU A 82 -7.28 -11.09 16.18
C GLU A 82 -7.07 -11.39 17.68
N LYS A 83 -6.37 -12.46 18.02
CA LYS A 83 -6.28 -13.00 19.38
C LYS A 83 -5.83 -11.95 20.40
N ARG A 84 -4.80 -11.18 20.07
CA ARG A 84 -4.26 -10.12 20.95
C ARG A 84 -5.30 -9.02 21.16
N PHE A 85 -5.98 -8.61 20.11
CA PHE A 85 -6.95 -7.51 20.17
C PHE A 85 -8.22 -7.85 20.94
N HIS A 86 -8.65 -9.13 20.97
CA HIS A 86 -9.77 -9.58 21.80
C HIS A 86 -9.46 -9.43 23.29
N SER A 87 -8.26 -9.76 23.74
CA SER A 87 -7.85 -9.58 25.14
C SER A 87 -7.79 -8.09 25.53
N MET A 88 -7.34 -7.24 24.61
CA MET A 88 -7.29 -5.78 24.82
C MET A 88 -8.71 -5.17 24.83
N ALA A 89 -9.61 -5.65 23.96
CA ALA A 89 -11.00 -5.20 23.92
C ALA A 89 -11.77 -5.59 25.20
N ALA A 90 -11.51 -6.77 25.77
CA ALA A 90 -12.06 -7.19 27.05
C ALA A 90 -11.62 -6.25 28.20
N ARG A 91 -10.43 -5.70 28.13
CA ARG A 91 -9.89 -4.69 29.06
C ARG A 91 -10.30 -3.25 28.72
N ARG A 92 -11.20 -3.06 27.75
CA ARG A 92 -11.70 -1.76 27.27
C ARG A 92 -10.60 -0.80 26.79
N VAL A 93 -9.53 -1.34 26.21
CA VAL A 93 -8.44 -0.52 25.65
C VAL A 93 -8.96 0.20 24.40
N ASN A 94 -8.79 1.53 24.34
CA ASN A 94 -9.19 2.33 23.20
C ASN A 94 -8.42 1.90 21.94
N GLY A 95 -9.13 1.75 20.82
CA GLY A 95 -8.55 1.29 19.54
C GLY A 95 -8.62 -0.23 19.32
N ALA A 96 -8.83 -1.05 20.37
CA ALA A 96 -8.85 -2.50 20.22
C ALA A 96 -10.02 -3.02 19.37
N LYS A 97 -11.20 -2.40 19.46
CA LYS A 97 -12.36 -2.76 18.62
C LYS A 97 -12.12 -2.43 17.15
N GLN A 98 -11.53 -1.29 16.88
CA GLN A 98 -11.16 -0.86 15.53
C GLN A 98 -10.05 -1.76 14.94
N ALA A 99 -9.06 -2.14 15.74
CA ALA A 99 -8.04 -3.11 15.33
C ALA A 99 -8.66 -4.47 14.95
N ILE A 100 -9.63 -4.98 15.71
CA ILE A 100 -10.38 -6.20 15.35
C ILE A 100 -11.11 -6.01 14.01
N TRP A 101 -11.74 -4.86 13.81
CA TRP A 101 -12.44 -4.57 12.56
C TRP A 101 -11.49 -4.53 11.36
N ILE A 102 -10.29 -3.91 11.53
CA ILE A 102 -9.24 -3.86 10.49
C ILE A 102 -8.81 -5.28 10.10
N VAL A 103 -8.50 -6.13 11.07
CA VAL A 103 -8.06 -7.51 10.81
C VAL A 103 -9.16 -8.36 10.17
N ARG A 104 -10.42 -8.20 10.59
CA ARG A 104 -11.56 -8.89 9.97
C ARG A 104 -11.84 -8.45 8.54
N ASN A 105 -11.49 -7.23 8.19
CA ASN A 105 -11.62 -6.68 6.85
C ASN A 105 -10.25 -6.53 6.16
N ALA A 106 -9.24 -7.32 6.56
CA ALA A 106 -7.86 -7.19 6.11
C ALA A 106 -7.71 -7.15 4.59
N GLU A 107 -8.47 -7.98 3.86
CA GLU A 107 -8.47 -8.00 2.38
C GLU A 107 -8.86 -6.62 1.81
N LYS A 108 -9.92 -6.00 2.33
CA LYS A 108 -10.39 -4.69 1.85
C LYS A 108 -9.45 -3.56 2.25
N VAL A 109 -8.96 -3.60 3.50
CA VAL A 109 -8.00 -2.61 4.02
C VAL A 109 -6.68 -2.74 3.28
N GLY A 110 -6.18 -3.96 3.10
CA GLY A 110 -4.96 -4.24 2.35
C GLY A 110 -5.04 -3.76 0.91
N SER A 111 -6.11 -4.13 0.17
CA SER A 111 -6.32 -3.66 -1.19
C SER A 111 -6.41 -2.13 -1.27
N PHE A 112 -7.14 -1.49 -0.37
CA PHE A 112 -7.22 -0.03 -0.38
C PHE A 112 -5.87 0.63 -0.12
N CYS A 113 -5.14 0.18 0.89
CA CYS A 113 -3.85 0.78 1.26
C CYS A 113 -2.77 0.51 0.20
N ASN A 114 -2.64 -0.74 -0.26
CA ASN A 114 -1.57 -1.13 -1.19
C ASN A 114 -1.90 -0.72 -2.63
N ASP A 115 -3.09 -1.13 -3.12
CA ASP A 115 -3.43 -1.01 -4.53
C ASP A 115 -3.92 0.42 -4.84
N VAL A 116 -4.77 1.02 -3.98
CA VAL A 116 -5.28 2.37 -4.24
C VAL A 116 -4.25 3.42 -3.85
N VAL A 117 -3.90 3.55 -2.57
CA VAL A 117 -3.04 4.64 -2.11
C VAL A 117 -1.59 4.42 -2.51
N GLY A 118 -1.08 3.18 -2.38
CA GLY A 118 0.29 2.81 -2.72
C GLY A 118 0.61 3.02 -4.20
N ASP A 119 -0.28 2.60 -5.10
CA ASP A 119 -0.08 2.72 -6.54
C ASP A 119 -0.28 4.15 -7.04
N ILE A 120 -1.30 4.86 -6.54
CA ILE A 120 -1.50 6.29 -6.87
C ILE A 120 -0.29 7.11 -6.45
N SER A 121 0.25 6.88 -5.24
CA SER A 121 1.46 7.56 -4.76
C SER A 121 2.67 7.26 -5.65
N GLY A 122 2.80 6.04 -6.13
CA GLY A 122 3.83 5.62 -7.09
C GLY A 122 3.72 6.34 -8.44
N ILE A 123 2.51 6.41 -9.00
CA ILE A 123 2.24 7.11 -10.27
C ILE A 123 2.57 8.60 -10.14
N ILE A 124 2.15 9.24 -9.03
CA ILE A 124 2.42 10.67 -8.79
C ILE A 124 3.91 10.92 -8.59
N SER A 125 4.61 10.04 -7.86
CA SER A 125 6.06 10.12 -7.69
C SER A 125 6.78 10.02 -9.03
N GLY A 126 6.37 9.12 -9.90
CA GLY A 126 6.88 9.00 -11.27
C GLY A 126 6.65 10.26 -12.10
N ALA A 127 5.42 10.80 -12.08
CA ALA A 127 5.09 12.03 -12.79
C ALA A 127 5.87 13.24 -12.25
N THR A 128 6.04 13.35 -10.93
CA THR A 128 6.84 14.40 -10.28
C THR A 128 8.31 14.29 -10.67
N SER A 129 8.85 13.07 -10.71
CA SER A 129 10.22 12.79 -11.19
C SER A 129 10.41 13.24 -12.63
N ALA A 130 9.45 12.96 -13.51
CA ALA A 130 9.50 13.40 -14.91
C ALA A 130 9.55 14.93 -15.03
N VAL A 131 8.76 15.66 -14.25
CA VAL A 131 8.79 17.13 -14.21
C VAL A 131 10.16 17.65 -13.75
N ILE A 132 10.74 17.05 -12.72
CA ILE A 132 12.08 17.42 -12.24
C ILE A 132 13.12 17.18 -13.32
N ILE A 133 13.08 16.03 -13.99
CA ILE A 133 13.99 15.70 -15.08
C ILE A 133 13.89 16.72 -16.20
N THR A 134 12.69 17.02 -16.69
CA THR A 134 12.47 18.02 -17.75
C THR A 134 13.07 19.37 -17.37
N ARG A 135 12.88 19.82 -16.12
CA ARG A 135 13.47 21.09 -15.65
C ARG A 135 15.00 21.07 -15.59
N LEU A 136 15.60 19.92 -15.25
CA LEU A 136 17.06 19.79 -15.12
C LEU A 136 17.76 19.62 -16.48
N THR A 137 17.09 19.00 -17.43
CA THR A 137 17.64 18.73 -18.76
C THR A 137 17.33 19.82 -19.79
N GLN A 138 16.48 20.81 -19.43
CA GLN A 138 16.06 21.92 -20.32
C GLN A 138 15.65 21.43 -21.72
N ASP A 139 14.91 20.33 -21.78
CA ASP A 139 14.49 19.64 -23.01
C ASP A 139 15.64 19.27 -23.98
N GLY A 140 16.87 19.23 -23.49
CA GLY A 140 18.04 18.83 -24.29
C GLY A 140 17.95 17.36 -24.73
N THR A 141 18.19 17.11 -26.01
CA THR A 141 18.28 15.76 -26.60
C THR A 141 19.69 15.18 -26.51
N ASP A 142 20.59 15.87 -25.84
CA ASP A 142 21.98 15.47 -25.68
C ASP A 142 22.10 14.16 -24.88
N VAL A 143 23.12 13.38 -25.20
CA VAL A 143 23.43 12.11 -24.50
C VAL A 143 23.52 12.30 -22.98
N ARG A 144 24.04 13.43 -22.52
CA ARG A 144 24.10 13.79 -21.09
C ARG A 144 22.73 13.89 -20.43
N SER A 145 21.77 14.54 -21.11
CA SER A 145 20.39 14.67 -20.63
C SER A 145 19.69 13.31 -20.52
N VAL A 146 19.92 12.44 -21.49
CA VAL A 146 19.40 11.06 -21.48
C VAL A 146 19.99 10.28 -20.31
N ILE A 147 21.31 10.28 -20.11
CA ILE A 147 21.96 9.59 -19.02
C ILE A 147 21.44 10.12 -17.66
N LEU A 148 21.35 11.43 -17.48
CA LEU A 148 20.86 12.06 -16.27
C LEU A 148 19.41 11.62 -15.96
N SER A 149 18.54 11.59 -16.95
CA SER A 149 17.15 11.15 -16.79
C SER A 149 17.06 9.68 -16.38
N LEU A 150 17.88 8.81 -16.97
CA LEU A 150 17.93 7.38 -16.60
C LEU A 150 18.42 7.18 -15.17
N VAL A 151 19.46 7.90 -14.75
CA VAL A 151 20.00 7.82 -13.39
C VAL A 151 18.96 8.30 -12.37
N ILE A 152 18.33 9.46 -12.60
CA ILE A 152 17.31 9.99 -11.67
C ILE A 152 16.13 9.01 -11.57
N THR A 153 15.62 8.53 -12.71
CA THR A 153 14.52 7.56 -12.72
C THR A 153 14.89 6.27 -11.99
N GLY A 154 16.09 5.75 -12.21
CA GLY A 154 16.63 4.58 -11.53
C GLY A 154 16.73 4.78 -10.01
N CYS A 155 17.24 5.92 -9.56
CA CYS A 155 17.33 6.28 -8.15
C CYS A 155 15.95 6.36 -7.49
N VAL A 156 14.99 7.03 -8.12
CA VAL A 156 13.61 7.17 -7.61
C VAL A 156 12.93 5.81 -7.53
N SER A 157 13.07 4.97 -8.56
CA SER A 157 12.52 3.61 -8.58
C SER A 157 13.14 2.74 -7.49
N SER A 158 14.48 2.77 -7.36
CA SER A 158 15.20 2.04 -6.33
C SER A 158 14.79 2.46 -4.92
N LEU A 159 14.65 3.76 -4.67
CA LEU A 159 14.20 4.29 -3.39
C LEU A 159 12.76 3.86 -3.06
N THR A 160 11.87 3.91 -4.04
CA THR A 160 10.47 3.52 -3.87
C THR A 160 10.33 2.02 -3.60
N ILE A 161 10.96 1.19 -4.44
CA ILE A 161 10.86 -0.27 -4.32
C ILE A 161 11.61 -0.75 -3.08
N GLY A 162 12.82 -0.24 -2.84
CA GLY A 162 13.62 -0.57 -1.66
C GLY A 162 12.94 -0.15 -0.37
N GLY A 163 12.35 1.05 -0.34
CA GLY A 163 11.57 1.55 0.79
C GLY A 163 10.35 0.67 1.08
N LYS A 164 9.60 0.27 0.06
CA LYS A 164 8.48 -0.68 0.20
C LYS A 164 8.95 -2.05 0.68
N ALA A 165 10.08 -2.56 0.20
CA ALA A 165 10.61 -3.86 0.63
C ALA A 165 11.00 -3.84 2.12
N ILE A 166 11.70 -2.80 2.57
CA ILE A 166 12.03 -2.61 3.99
C ILE A 166 10.74 -2.45 4.82
N GLY A 167 9.82 -1.62 4.34
CA GLY A 167 8.53 -1.40 4.98
C GLY A 167 7.72 -2.67 5.18
N LYS A 168 7.67 -3.56 4.18
CA LYS A 168 6.99 -4.87 4.28
C LYS A 168 7.62 -5.77 5.34
N THR A 169 8.95 -5.84 5.40
CA THR A 169 9.64 -6.61 6.43
C THR A 169 9.30 -6.09 7.82
N PHE A 170 9.31 -4.77 8.00
CA PHE A 170 8.94 -4.12 9.25
C PHE A 170 7.46 -4.37 9.61
N ALA A 171 6.56 -4.28 8.62
CA ALA A 171 5.13 -4.53 8.79
C ALA A 171 4.83 -5.95 9.27
N ILE A 172 5.52 -6.95 8.74
CA ILE A 172 5.39 -8.35 9.16
C ILE A 172 5.85 -8.54 10.60
N SER A 173 6.99 -7.95 10.96
CA SER A 173 7.58 -8.09 12.30
C SER A 173 6.77 -7.39 13.39
N HIS A 174 6.08 -6.28 13.08
CA HIS A 174 5.36 -5.43 14.04
C HIS A 174 3.88 -5.27 13.67
N SER A 175 3.30 -6.26 12.98
CA SER A 175 1.95 -6.18 12.42
C SER A 175 0.88 -5.82 13.45
N GLU A 176 0.92 -6.42 14.64
CA GLU A 176 -0.07 -6.18 15.69
C GLU A 176 0.02 -4.78 16.28
N ASP A 177 1.22 -4.24 16.45
CA ASP A 177 1.42 -2.89 16.99
C ASP A 177 1.00 -1.82 15.97
N ILE A 178 1.31 -2.04 14.70
CA ILE A 178 0.90 -1.15 13.58
C ILE A 178 -0.62 -1.12 13.45
N VAL A 179 -1.27 -2.28 13.44
CA VAL A 179 -2.73 -2.36 13.36
C VAL A 179 -3.40 -1.73 14.58
N PHE A 180 -2.83 -1.91 15.79
CA PHE A 180 -3.33 -1.25 16.98
C PHE A 180 -3.22 0.26 16.91
N LEU A 181 -2.06 0.77 16.47
CA LEU A 181 -1.84 2.21 16.29
C LEU A 181 -2.82 2.80 15.27
N THR A 182 -2.99 2.14 14.12
CA THR A 182 -3.94 2.53 13.08
C THR A 182 -5.39 2.53 13.58
N GLY A 183 -5.75 1.55 14.40
CA GLY A 183 -7.09 1.47 15.00
C GLY A 183 -7.35 2.50 16.10
N ARG A 184 -6.32 3.16 16.61
CA ARG A 184 -6.44 4.20 17.65
C ARG A 184 -6.64 5.61 17.08
N VAL A 185 -6.21 5.83 15.84
CA VAL A 185 -6.38 7.09 15.10
C VAL A 185 -7.78 7.18 14.54
#